data_98a83d7e68d03c677ffbaf3785ebf0b6
#
_entry.id   98a83d7e68d03c677ffbaf3785ebf0b6
#
_cell.length_a   1.000
_cell.length_b   1.000
_cell.length_c   1.000
_cell.angle_alpha   90.00
_cell.angle_beta   90.00
_cell.angle_gamma   90.00
#
_symmetry.space_group_name_H-M   'P 1'
#
loop_
_entity.id
_entity.type
_entity.pdbx_description
1 polymer ?
#
loop_
_entity_poly.entity_id
_entity_poly.type
_entity_poly.pdbx_seq_one_letter_code
_entity_poly.pdbx_strand_id
1 'polypeptide(L)'
;ISLGLVGSEMCIRDRYLGISRNFLRIFPLVLRLIGCSPVTHKSFLKGRNINIENLDEEDCFLPNSTSLRVSRLGYYSEEQDENFITFNSLDDYLVTIESYINNPNEKFKDISLDLKQQVNNGTIQMESELYNHIRPKGIISKEVRAYNQLKENGIEYLEIRSIDLNPYSNIGISLEDVEFLELVMIFCALSDSPLISDVESDCIKENIRRSSETGQNCNFIAGIEDATAEESAKQMTERFLFKLQKFA
;
A
#
# COMPACT_ATOMS: atom_id res chain seq x y z
N ILE A 1 8.86 12.71 -7.46
CA ILE A 1 9.60 12.68 -8.73
C ILE A 1 8.60 13.02 -9.81
N SER A 2 8.73 14.22 -10.41
CA SER A 2 7.98 14.58 -11.61
C SER A 2 8.76 14.05 -12.82
N LEU A 3 8.38 12.87 -13.28
CA LEU A 3 8.85 12.38 -14.56
C LEU A 3 8.07 13.15 -15.63
N GLY A 4 8.70 14.14 -16.27
CA GLY A 4 8.14 14.90 -17.39
C GLY A 4 7.87 13.99 -18.59
N LEU A 5 6.73 13.30 -18.56
CA LEU A 5 6.31 12.40 -19.63
C LEU A 5 5.65 13.22 -20.74
N VAL A 6 6.30 13.28 -21.88
CA VAL A 6 5.75 13.84 -23.11
C VAL A 6 4.77 12.83 -23.70
N GLY A 7 3.49 13.13 -23.66
CA GLY A 7 2.41 12.28 -24.21
C GLY A 7 1.05 12.97 -24.11
N SER A 8 0.01 12.39 -24.75
CA SER A 8 -1.36 12.84 -24.50
C SER A 8 -1.72 12.64 -23.02
N GLU A 9 -2.64 13.45 -22.46
CA GLU A 9 -3.07 13.33 -21.06
C GLU A 9 -3.48 11.90 -20.67
N MET A 10 -4.09 11.16 -21.58
CA MET A 10 -4.49 9.77 -21.38
C MET A 10 -3.26 8.84 -21.21
N CYS A 11 -2.20 9.05 -22.01
CA CYS A 11 -0.96 8.26 -21.87
C CYS A 11 -0.23 8.55 -20.56
N ILE A 12 -0.32 9.77 -20.04
CA ILE A 12 0.32 10.16 -18.76
C ILE A 12 -0.42 9.50 -17.59
N ARG A 13 -1.76 9.54 -17.59
CA ARG A 13 -2.61 8.88 -16.58
C ARG A 13 -2.33 7.37 -16.51
N ASP A 14 -2.32 6.70 -17.66
CA ASP A 14 -2.04 5.27 -17.76
C ASP A 14 -0.64 4.92 -17.26
N ARG A 15 0.34 5.81 -17.46
CA ARG A 15 1.69 5.63 -16.96
C ARG A 15 1.73 5.67 -15.42
N TYR A 16 1.08 6.63 -14.78
CA TYR A 16 0.99 6.67 -13.31
C TYR A 16 0.30 5.44 -12.73
N LEU A 17 -0.79 4.98 -13.35
CA LEU A 17 -1.49 3.76 -12.94
C LEU A 17 -0.60 2.53 -13.18
N GLY A 18 0.13 2.48 -14.28
CA GLY A 18 1.11 1.44 -14.57
C GLY A 18 2.21 1.35 -13.50
N ILE A 19 2.76 2.49 -13.10
CA ILE A 19 3.72 2.57 -11.99
C ILE A 19 3.10 2.02 -10.71
N SER A 20 1.85 2.39 -10.41
CA SER A 20 1.15 1.93 -9.21
C SER A 20 0.94 0.42 -9.21
N ARG A 21 0.52 -0.18 -10.35
CA ARG A 21 0.40 -1.65 -10.49
C ARG A 21 1.73 -2.35 -10.29
N ASN A 22 2.80 -1.86 -10.93
CA ASN A 22 4.13 -2.44 -10.80
C ASN A 22 4.65 -2.31 -9.36
N PHE A 23 4.39 -1.18 -8.70
CA PHE A 23 4.74 -1.01 -7.29
C PHE A 23 4.02 -2.02 -6.40
N LEU A 24 2.72 -2.26 -6.58
CA LEU A 24 2.00 -3.29 -5.82
C LEU A 24 2.62 -4.68 -5.96
N ARG A 25 3.01 -5.07 -7.19
CA ARG A 25 3.65 -6.37 -7.48
C ARG A 25 4.96 -6.59 -6.73
N ILE A 26 5.76 -5.53 -6.62
CA ILE A 26 7.09 -5.60 -6.00
C ILE A 26 7.09 -5.15 -4.54
N PHE A 27 6.00 -4.57 -4.04
CA PHE A 27 5.92 -4.05 -2.68
C PHE A 27 6.23 -5.09 -1.60
N PRO A 28 5.82 -6.38 -1.71
CA PRO A 28 6.26 -7.41 -0.75
C PRO A 28 7.78 -7.54 -0.64
N LEU A 29 8.51 -7.36 -1.75
CA LEU A 29 9.97 -7.42 -1.80
C LEU A 29 10.59 -6.15 -1.20
N VAL A 30 10.03 -4.98 -1.52
CA VAL A 30 10.43 -3.69 -0.93
C VAL A 30 10.24 -3.72 0.59
N LEU A 31 9.06 -4.17 1.05
CA LEU A 31 8.76 -4.27 2.48
C LEU A 31 9.73 -5.19 3.22
N ARG A 32 10.12 -6.31 2.61
CA ARG A 32 11.11 -7.23 3.15
C ARG A 32 12.49 -6.58 3.33
N LEU A 33 12.85 -5.62 2.47
CA LEU A 33 14.15 -4.95 2.47
C LEU A 33 14.21 -3.79 3.46
N ILE A 34 13.15 -2.99 3.55
CA ILE A 34 13.15 -1.74 4.32
C ILE A 34 12.09 -1.68 5.43
N GLY A 35 11.29 -2.75 5.62
CA GLY A 35 10.38 -2.85 6.76
C GLY A 35 11.15 -2.91 8.07
N CYS A 36 10.80 -2.07 9.04
CA CYS A 36 11.55 -1.90 10.29
C CYS A 36 10.66 -1.58 11.50
N SER A 37 9.39 -2.02 11.49
CA SER A 37 8.45 -1.85 12.61
C SER A 37 7.87 -3.17 13.14
N PRO A 38 8.72 -4.13 13.60
CA PRO A 38 8.26 -5.43 14.10
C PRO A 38 7.75 -5.39 15.55
N VAL A 39 7.90 -4.27 16.24
CA VAL A 39 7.58 -4.07 17.67
C VAL A 39 6.47 -3.04 17.83
N THR A 40 5.59 -3.23 18.83
CA THR A 40 4.56 -2.27 19.19
C THR A 40 4.31 -2.30 20.69
N HIS A 41 3.81 -1.19 21.24
CA HIS A 41 3.36 -1.13 22.63
C HIS A 41 2.05 -1.90 22.83
N LYS A 42 1.92 -2.63 23.95
CA LYS A 42 0.75 -3.49 24.27
C LYS A 42 -0.58 -2.76 24.24
N SER A 43 -0.60 -1.45 24.54
CA SER A 43 -1.83 -0.66 24.49
C SER A 43 -2.43 -0.60 23.08
N PHE A 44 -1.63 -0.73 22.02
CA PHE A 44 -2.10 -0.76 20.64
C PHE A 44 -2.93 -2.02 20.33
N LEU A 45 -2.70 -3.10 21.06
CA LEU A 45 -3.41 -4.38 20.90
C LEU A 45 -4.69 -4.48 21.72
N LYS A 46 -5.03 -3.45 22.51
CA LYS A 46 -6.19 -3.47 23.36
C LYS A 46 -7.48 -3.74 22.58
N GLY A 47 -8.19 -4.80 22.96
CA GLY A 47 -9.41 -5.25 22.28
C GLY A 47 -9.17 -6.15 21.06
N ARG A 48 -7.91 -6.50 20.74
CA ARG A 48 -7.57 -7.40 19.64
C ARG A 48 -7.13 -8.75 20.23
N ASN A 49 -7.62 -9.85 19.65
CA ASN A 49 -7.22 -11.21 20.05
C ASN A 49 -6.16 -11.73 19.06
N ILE A 50 -4.90 -11.47 19.37
CA ILE A 50 -3.77 -11.79 18.47
C ILE A 50 -2.70 -12.51 19.28
N ASN A 51 -2.17 -13.57 18.69
CA ASN A 51 -1.03 -14.29 19.28
C ASN A 51 0.26 -13.52 18.96
N ILE A 52 0.75 -12.76 19.92
CA ILE A 52 1.96 -11.93 19.84
C ILE A 52 2.86 -12.22 21.04
N GLU A 53 4.17 -12.16 20.86
CA GLU A 53 5.13 -12.39 21.93
C GLU A 53 5.44 -11.10 22.69
N ASN A 54 5.66 -11.24 24.00
CA ASN A 54 6.11 -10.12 24.83
C ASN A 54 7.60 -9.88 24.62
N LEU A 55 7.99 -8.64 24.38
CA LEU A 55 9.38 -8.20 24.38
C LEU A 55 9.82 -7.86 25.81
N ASP A 56 8.98 -7.08 26.51
CA ASP A 56 9.14 -6.69 27.91
C ASP A 56 7.78 -6.46 28.59
N GLU A 57 7.74 -5.63 29.66
CA GLU A 57 6.50 -5.34 30.41
C GLU A 57 5.49 -4.53 29.59
N GLU A 58 5.97 -3.64 28.71
CA GLU A 58 5.15 -2.68 27.95
C GLU A 58 5.05 -3.02 26.47
N ASP A 59 6.09 -3.65 25.88
CA ASP A 59 6.19 -3.88 24.46
C ASP A 59 6.00 -5.35 24.07
N CYS A 60 5.60 -5.55 22.81
CA CYS A 60 5.41 -6.86 22.22
C CYS A 60 5.79 -6.85 20.73
N PHE A 61 6.02 -8.02 20.18
CA PHE A 61 6.47 -8.20 18.80
C PHE A 61 5.89 -9.46 18.17
N LEU A 62 5.80 -9.45 16.85
CA LEU A 62 5.47 -10.64 16.09
C LEU A 62 6.77 -11.24 15.53
N PRO A 63 7.13 -12.49 15.92
CA PRO A 63 8.36 -13.13 15.47
C PRO A 63 8.47 -13.16 13.94
N ASN A 64 9.64 -12.76 13.42
CA ASN A 64 9.93 -12.66 11.99
C ASN A 64 9.14 -11.60 11.21
N SER A 65 8.30 -10.80 11.84
CA SER A 65 7.63 -9.67 11.21
C SER A 65 8.64 -8.63 10.72
N THR A 66 8.37 -8.02 9.58
CA THR A 66 9.13 -6.87 9.09
C THR A 66 8.43 -5.56 9.44
N SER A 67 7.08 -5.55 9.39
CA SER A 67 6.30 -4.34 9.61
C SER A 67 4.93 -4.65 10.20
N LEU A 68 4.74 -4.39 11.48
CA LEU A 68 3.41 -4.46 12.10
C LEU A 68 2.47 -3.38 11.55
N ARG A 69 3.01 -2.24 11.10
CA ARG A 69 2.24 -1.17 10.50
C ARG A 69 1.50 -1.61 9.24
N VAL A 70 2.13 -2.42 8.39
CA VAL A 70 1.57 -2.93 7.12
C VAL A 70 0.77 -4.21 7.32
N SER A 71 1.00 -4.92 8.43
CA SER A 71 0.30 -6.15 8.78
C SER A 71 -1.18 -5.88 9.11
N ARG A 72 -1.96 -6.98 9.27
CA ARG A 72 -3.36 -6.91 9.74
C ARG A 72 -3.51 -6.30 11.15
N LEU A 73 -2.40 -6.11 11.88
CA LEU A 73 -2.37 -5.41 13.17
C LEU A 73 -2.35 -3.89 13.03
N GLY A 74 -1.82 -3.39 11.92
CA GLY A 74 -1.60 -1.98 11.66
C GLY A 74 -2.75 -1.31 10.91
N TYR A 75 -2.41 -0.68 9.80
CA TYR A 75 -3.35 -0.01 8.92
C TYR A 75 -4.08 -1.04 8.04
N TYR A 76 -5.14 -1.62 8.58
CA TYR A 76 -5.94 -2.65 7.96
C TYR A 76 -7.43 -2.40 8.18
N SER A 77 -8.25 -2.64 7.16
CA SER A 77 -9.70 -2.68 7.20
C SER A 77 -10.18 -3.87 6.39
N GLU A 78 -10.99 -4.75 7.00
CA GLU A 78 -11.55 -5.92 6.32
C GLU A 78 -12.39 -5.50 5.11
N GLU A 79 -13.19 -4.46 5.25
CA GLU A 79 -14.06 -3.95 4.19
C GLU A 79 -13.27 -3.42 2.99
N GLN A 80 -12.08 -2.85 3.23
CA GLN A 80 -11.21 -2.36 2.15
C GLN A 80 -10.38 -3.49 1.54
N ASP A 81 -10.06 -4.54 2.30
CA ASP A 81 -9.33 -5.70 1.82
C ASP A 81 -10.16 -6.56 0.86
N GLU A 82 -11.48 -6.65 1.08
CA GLU A 82 -12.42 -7.30 0.16
C GLU A 82 -12.44 -6.65 -1.24
N ASN A 83 -12.15 -5.35 -1.32
CA ASN A 83 -12.15 -4.58 -2.56
C ASN A 83 -10.78 -3.98 -2.83
N PHE A 84 -9.77 -4.83 -3.00
CA PHE A 84 -8.41 -4.41 -3.25
C PHE A 84 -8.27 -3.59 -4.53
N ILE A 85 -7.66 -2.43 -4.43
CA ILE A 85 -7.50 -1.51 -5.55
C ILE A 85 -6.32 -1.94 -6.42
N THR A 86 -6.61 -2.30 -7.66
CA THR A 86 -5.63 -2.80 -8.64
C THR A 86 -4.98 -1.71 -9.49
N PHE A 87 -5.49 -0.48 -9.48
CA PHE A 87 -5.07 0.62 -10.35
C PHE A 87 -5.18 0.29 -11.85
N ASN A 88 -6.16 -0.54 -12.24
CA ASN A 88 -6.38 -0.90 -13.62
C ASN A 88 -6.94 0.27 -14.45
N SER A 89 -7.78 1.11 -13.84
CA SER A 89 -8.21 2.38 -14.42
C SER A 89 -8.38 3.46 -13.34
N LEU A 90 -8.34 4.72 -13.75
CA LEU A 90 -8.63 5.84 -12.85
C LEU A 90 -10.11 5.88 -12.48
N ASP A 91 -10.99 5.51 -13.43
CA ASP A 91 -12.44 5.50 -13.21
C ASP A 91 -12.81 4.46 -12.14
N ASP A 92 -12.26 3.23 -12.21
CA ASP A 92 -12.49 2.20 -11.19
C ASP A 92 -11.98 2.65 -9.81
N TYR A 93 -10.82 3.30 -9.77
CA TYR A 93 -10.27 3.86 -8.54
C TYR A 93 -11.22 4.90 -7.92
N LEU A 94 -11.74 5.83 -8.73
CA LEU A 94 -12.65 6.87 -8.28
C LEU A 94 -14.01 6.30 -7.85
N VAL A 95 -14.56 5.35 -8.61
CA VAL A 95 -15.81 4.65 -8.27
C VAL A 95 -15.67 3.91 -6.94
N THR A 96 -14.55 3.25 -6.70
CA THR A 96 -14.30 2.56 -5.42
C THR A 96 -14.27 3.54 -4.25
N ILE A 97 -13.57 4.67 -4.37
CA ILE A 97 -13.57 5.70 -3.32
C ILE A 97 -14.98 6.23 -3.08
N GLU A 98 -15.70 6.55 -4.13
CA GLU A 98 -17.06 7.08 -4.05
C GLU A 98 -18.02 6.09 -3.38
N SER A 99 -17.89 4.80 -3.69
CA SER A 99 -18.68 3.76 -3.04
C SER A 99 -18.41 3.67 -1.53
N TYR A 100 -17.16 3.74 -1.11
CA TYR A 100 -16.81 3.71 0.32
C TYR A 100 -17.30 4.92 1.11
N ILE A 101 -17.41 6.09 0.47
CA ILE A 101 -17.93 7.31 1.09
C ILE A 101 -19.47 7.31 1.15
N ASN A 102 -20.12 6.84 0.07
CA ASN A 102 -21.55 7.04 -0.12
C ASN A 102 -22.39 5.82 0.29
N ASN A 103 -21.85 4.61 0.23
CA ASN A 103 -22.60 3.41 0.62
C ASN A 103 -22.63 3.28 2.15
N PRO A 104 -23.82 3.26 2.77
CA PRO A 104 -23.94 3.14 4.22
C PRO A 104 -23.31 1.85 4.74
N ASN A 105 -22.52 1.98 5.80
CA ASN A 105 -21.95 0.86 6.52
C ASN A 105 -22.78 0.58 7.78
N GLU A 106 -23.21 -0.67 7.95
CA GLU A 106 -24.03 -1.10 9.10
C GLU A 106 -23.41 -0.77 10.46
N LYS A 107 -22.09 -0.71 10.57
CA LYS A 107 -21.38 -0.34 11.80
C LYS A 107 -21.62 1.12 12.23
N PHE A 108 -21.98 1.99 11.29
CA PHE A 108 -22.11 3.44 11.52
C PHE A 108 -23.53 3.98 11.39
N LYS A 109 -24.52 3.13 11.07
CA LYS A 109 -25.92 3.54 10.83
C LYS A 109 -26.58 4.26 11.98
N ASP A 110 -26.23 3.86 13.22
CA ASP A 110 -26.84 4.40 14.45
C ASP A 110 -26.09 5.63 15.01
N ILE A 111 -24.99 6.03 14.35
CA ILE A 111 -24.23 7.22 14.73
C ILE A 111 -24.84 8.44 14.03
N SER A 112 -25.07 9.52 14.78
CA SER A 112 -25.62 10.75 14.22
C SER A 112 -24.73 11.32 13.12
N LEU A 113 -25.35 11.79 12.02
CA LEU A 113 -24.68 12.54 10.96
C LEU A 113 -24.37 14.01 11.35
N ASP A 114 -24.46 14.35 12.64
CA ASP A 114 -23.92 15.62 13.13
C ASP A 114 -22.42 15.67 12.86
N LEU A 115 -21.97 16.76 12.24
CA LEU A 115 -20.55 16.97 11.86
C LEU A 115 -19.57 16.88 13.04
N LYS A 116 -20.05 16.90 14.28
CA LYS A 116 -19.23 16.68 15.49
C LYS A 116 -19.00 15.21 15.82
N GLN A 117 -19.79 14.30 15.23
CA GLN A 117 -19.71 12.86 15.48
C GLN A 117 -19.17 12.12 14.26
N GLN A 118 -19.76 12.34 13.09
CA GLN A 118 -19.27 11.77 11.82
C GLN A 118 -19.72 12.64 10.65
N VAL A 119 -18.99 12.52 9.54
CA VAL A 119 -19.24 13.29 8.30
C VAL A 119 -20.26 12.59 7.42
N ASN A 120 -20.19 11.25 7.34
CA ASN A 120 -21.10 10.39 6.59
C ASN A 120 -21.21 9.03 7.31
N ASN A 121 -22.09 8.15 6.83
CA ASN A 121 -22.26 6.79 7.34
C ASN A 121 -21.61 5.72 6.44
N GLY A 122 -20.74 6.11 5.53
CA GLY A 122 -19.98 5.20 4.67
C GLY A 122 -18.85 4.48 5.41
N THR A 123 -18.18 3.59 4.68
CA THR A 123 -17.02 2.84 5.20
C THR A 123 -15.86 3.77 5.56
N ILE A 124 -15.70 4.87 4.83
CA ILE A 124 -14.72 5.93 5.13
C ILE A 124 -15.40 7.30 5.18
N GLN A 125 -14.89 8.18 6.03
CA GLN A 125 -15.41 9.54 6.18
C GLN A 125 -14.89 10.47 5.08
N MET A 126 -13.67 10.20 4.63
CA MET A 126 -13.01 10.93 3.56
C MET A 126 -11.95 10.05 2.87
N GLU A 127 -11.56 10.45 1.67
CA GLU A 127 -10.61 9.72 0.83
C GLU A 127 -9.24 9.50 1.46
N SER A 128 -8.86 10.29 2.45
CA SER A 128 -7.60 10.12 3.20
C SER A 128 -7.57 8.87 4.09
N GLU A 129 -8.72 8.31 4.42
CA GLU A 129 -8.85 7.10 5.23
C GLU A 129 -8.70 5.80 4.42
N LEU A 130 -8.63 5.91 3.09
CA LEU A 130 -8.39 4.75 2.24
C LEU A 130 -7.00 4.17 2.50
N TYR A 131 -6.92 2.87 2.80
CA TYR A 131 -5.67 2.17 3.07
C TYR A 131 -5.06 1.64 1.76
N ASN A 132 -4.10 2.38 1.22
CA ASN A 132 -3.34 2.00 0.04
C ASN A 132 -1.85 2.20 0.26
N HIS A 133 -1.05 1.29 -0.28
CA HIS A 133 0.42 1.35 -0.21
C HIS A 133 1.00 2.46 -1.07
N ILE A 134 0.34 2.77 -2.18
CA ILE A 134 0.64 3.87 -3.08
C ILE A 134 -0.67 4.56 -3.47
N ARG A 135 -0.66 5.89 -3.63
CA ARG A 135 -1.86 6.66 -3.98
C ARG A 135 -1.60 7.60 -5.14
N PRO A 136 -2.44 7.58 -6.18
CA PRO A 136 -2.53 8.67 -7.14
C PRO A 136 -3.05 9.93 -6.46
N LYS A 137 -2.42 11.05 -6.75
CA LYS A 137 -2.78 12.38 -6.23
C LYS A 137 -2.93 13.36 -7.38
N GLY A 138 -3.96 14.21 -7.28
CA GLY A 138 -4.13 15.39 -8.10
C GLY A 138 -3.39 16.61 -7.53
N ILE A 139 -3.57 17.76 -8.14
CA ILE A 139 -3.01 19.04 -7.68
C ILE A 139 -3.54 19.35 -6.26
N ILE A 140 -2.64 19.71 -5.35
CA ILE A 140 -3.02 20.06 -3.99
C ILE A 140 -3.77 21.41 -4.00
N SER A 141 -5.01 21.42 -3.50
CA SER A 141 -5.81 22.61 -3.27
C SER A 141 -6.39 22.59 -1.86
N LYS A 142 -6.45 23.77 -1.22
CA LYS A 142 -7.13 23.91 0.08
C LYS A 142 -8.64 24.07 -0.06
N GLU A 143 -9.11 24.41 -1.26
CA GLU A 143 -10.51 24.78 -1.52
C GLU A 143 -11.32 23.63 -2.11
N VAL A 144 -10.64 22.65 -2.74
CA VAL A 144 -11.27 21.53 -3.46
C VAL A 144 -10.79 20.21 -2.87
N ARG A 145 -11.73 19.30 -2.61
CA ARG A 145 -11.42 17.94 -2.10
C ARG A 145 -10.48 17.20 -3.04
N ALA A 146 -9.57 16.42 -2.46
CA ALA A 146 -8.59 15.65 -3.22
C ALA A 146 -9.22 14.71 -4.27
N TYR A 147 -10.38 14.10 -3.96
CA TYR A 147 -11.16 13.30 -4.89
C TYR A 147 -11.58 14.11 -6.13
N ASN A 148 -12.14 15.31 -5.94
CA ASN A 148 -12.60 16.15 -7.05
C ASN A 148 -11.42 16.63 -7.91
N GLN A 149 -10.30 17.00 -7.28
CA GLN A 149 -9.06 17.36 -8.00
C GLN A 149 -8.59 16.22 -8.91
N LEU A 150 -8.57 14.99 -8.37
CA LEU A 150 -8.15 13.83 -9.13
C LEU A 150 -9.11 13.51 -10.29
N LYS A 151 -10.43 13.68 -10.07
CA LYS A 151 -11.47 13.46 -11.07
C LYS A 151 -11.41 14.49 -12.22
N GLU A 152 -11.19 15.76 -11.89
CA GLU A 152 -11.22 16.86 -12.86
C GLU A 152 -9.88 17.03 -13.59
N ASN A 153 -8.76 16.93 -12.87
CA ASN A 153 -7.44 17.27 -13.39
C ASN A 153 -6.54 16.05 -13.62
N GLY A 154 -6.96 14.85 -13.19
CA GLY A 154 -6.16 13.64 -13.32
C GLY A 154 -5.03 13.54 -12.28
N ILE A 155 -4.05 12.66 -12.57
CA ILE A 155 -2.96 12.33 -11.66
C ILE A 155 -1.78 13.26 -11.90
N GLU A 156 -1.33 13.95 -10.87
CA GLU A 156 -0.16 14.83 -10.89
C GLU A 156 1.09 14.12 -10.33
N TYR A 157 0.90 13.32 -9.27
CA TYR A 157 1.99 12.58 -8.65
C TYR A 157 1.49 11.32 -7.92
N LEU A 158 2.44 10.47 -7.51
CA LEU A 158 2.19 9.29 -6.69
C LEU A 158 2.75 9.49 -5.28
N GLU A 159 1.98 9.10 -4.27
CA GLU A 159 2.36 9.12 -2.86
C GLU A 159 2.58 7.70 -2.36
N ILE A 160 3.83 7.33 -2.02
CA ILE A 160 4.11 6.06 -1.31
C ILE A 160 3.81 6.27 0.17
N ARG A 161 2.99 5.38 0.78
CA ARG A 161 2.50 5.56 2.15
C ARG A 161 2.93 4.49 3.14
N SER A 162 3.35 3.35 2.65
CA SER A 162 3.59 2.16 3.48
C SER A 162 5.06 1.94 3.83
N ILE A 163 5.84 3.02 3.87
CA ILE A 163 7.22 2.97 4.34
C ILE A 163 7.23 3.22 5.85
N ASP A 164 7.91 2.34 6.58
CA ASP A 164 8.08 2.48 8.02
C ASP A 164 9.03 3.64 8.36
N LEU A 165 8.88 4.17 9.56
CA LEU A 165 9.85 5.10 10.11
C LEU A 165 11.09 4.31 10.55
N ASN A 166 12.24 4.61 9.93
CA ASN A 166 13.51 3.99 10.27
C ASN A 166 13.97 4.48 11.65
N PRO A 167 14.03 3.60 12.69
CA PRO A 167 14.37 4.00 14.04
C PRO A 167 15.86 4.41 14.20
N TYR A 168 16.68 4.10 13.21
CA TYR A 168 18.10 4.45 13.21
C TYR A 168 18.38 5.80 12.52
N SER A 169 17.34 6.45 11.97
CA SER A 169 17.46 7.77 11.35
C SER A 169 16.73 8.82 12.18
N ASN A 170 17.39 9.96 12.44
CA ASN A 170 16.81 11.08 13.21
C ASN A 170 15.59 11.72 12.54
N ILE A 171 15.42 11.53 11.25
CA ILE A 171 14.29 12.04 10.46
C ILE A 171 13.32 10.93 10.02
N GLY A 172 13.52 9.69 10.49
CA GLY A 172 12.65 8.55 10.22
C GLY A 172 12.86 7.88 8.86
N ILE A 173 13.80 8.34 8.04
CA ILE A 173 14.20 7.72 6.77
C ILE A 173 15.68 8.02 6.51
N SER A 174 16.42 7.07 5.93
CA SER A 174 17.81 7.29 5.53
C SER A 174 17.89 7.80 4.08
N LEU A 175 19.04 8.34 3.68
CA LEU A 175 19.27 8.72 2.29
C LEU A 175 19.28 7.49 1.38
N GLU A 176 19.87 6.41 1.84
CA GLU A 176 19.91 5.13 1.13
C GLU A 176 18.52 4.56 0.88
N ASP A 177 17.59 4.67 1.85
CA ASP A 177 16.20 4.28 1.68
C ASP A 177 15.51 5.11 0.58
N VAL A 178 15.78 6.43 0.55
CA VAL A 178 15.22 7.34 -0.47
C VAL A 178 15.77 7.01 -1.86
N GLU A 179 17.09 6.83 -2.00
CA GLU A 179 17.73 6.46 -3.26
C GLU A 179 17.24 5.09 -3.77
N PHE A 180 17.10 4.13 -2.86
CA PHE A 180 16.52 2.82 -3.19
C PHE A 180 15.08 2.95 -3.70
N LEU A 181 14.22 3.71 -3.03
CA LEU A 181 12.84 3.93 -3.45
C LEU A 181 12.75 4.70 -4.78
N GLU A 182 13.64 5.65 -5.02
CA GLU A 182 13.76 6.32 -6.32
C GLU A 182 14.05 5.33 -7.43
N LEU A 183 15.04 4.46 -7.24
CA LEU A 183 15.38 3.41 -8.20
C LEU A 183 14.22 2.43 -8.44
N VAL A 184 13.50 2.04 -7.37
CA VAL A 184 12.28 1.23 -7.44
C VAL A 184 11.22 1.91 -8.29
N MET A 185 10.99 3.21 -8.12
CA MET A 185 9.99 3.95 -8.89
C MET A 185 10.39 4.10 -10.37
N ILE A 186 11.68 4.30 -10.66
CA ILE A 186 12.21 4.30 -12.03
C ILE A 186 12.00 2.92 -12.68
N PHE A 187 12.32 1.84 -11.96
CA PHE A 187 12.06 0.47 -12.43
C PHE A 187 10.58 0.26 -12.76
N CYS A 188 9.66 0.68 -11.87
CA CYS A 188 8.22 0.59 -12.08
C CYS A 188 7.76 1.39 -13.31
N ALA A 189 8.36 2.56 -13.55
CA ALA A 189 8.02 3.43 -14.65
C ALA A 189 8.48 2.90 -16.03
N LEU A 190 9.57 2.17 -16.07
CA LEU A 190 10.18 1.65 -17.30
C LEU A 190 9.78 0.20 -17.61
N SER A 191 9.18 -0.50 -16.64
CA SER A 191 8.71 -1.88 -16.83
C SER A 191 7.32 -1.91 -17.47
N ASP A 192 7.06 -2.97 -18.25
CA ASP A 192 5.71 -3.27 -18.73
C ASP A 192 4.76 -3.47 -17.56
N SER A 193 3.53 -2.97 -17.70
CA SER A 193 2.54 -2.99 -16.64
C SER A 193 1.18 -3.49 -17.14
N PRO A 194 1.02 -4.81 -17.32
CA PRO A 194 -0.29 -5.38 -17.65
C PRO A 194 -1.31 -5.10 -16.55
N LEU A 195 -2.59 -5.23 -16.87
CA LEU A 195 -3.67 -5.12 -15.88
C LEU A 195 -3.53 -6.24 -14.83
N ILE A 196 -3.89 -5.94 -13.60
CA ILE A 196 -3.91 -6.91 -12.49
C ILE A 196 -5.25 -7.65 -12.54
N SER A 197 -5.21 -8.99 -12.62
CA SER A 197 -6.39 -9.84 -12.49
C SER A 197 -6.79 -10.03 -11.02
N ASP A 198 -8.00 -10.54 -10.77
CA ASP A 198 -8.47 -10.83 -9.42
C ASP A 198 -7.56 -11.86 -8.72
N VAL A 199 -7.14 -12.90 -9.44
CA VAL A 199 -6.21 -13.91 -8.92
C VAL A 199 -4.86 -13.30 -8.56
N GLU A 200 -4.32 -12.44 -9.42
CA GLU A 200 -3.06 -11.73 -9.13
C GLU A 200 -3.21 -10.79 -7.93
N SER A 201 -4.35 -10.11 -7.82
CA SER A 201 -4.66 -9.22 -6.69
C SER A 201 -4.62 -9.98 -5.35
N ASP A 202 -5.22 -11.18 -5.30
CA ASP A 202 -5.18 -12.04 -4.10
C ASP A 202 -3.77 -12.53 -3.78
N CYS A 203 -2.99 -12.89 -4.79
CA CYS A 203 -1.56 -13.23 -4.62
C CYS A 203 -0.75 -12.07 -4.06
N ILE A 204 -0.97 -10.84 -4.55
CA ILE A 204 -0.30 -9.63 -4.07
C ILE A 204 -0.65 -9.38 -2.60
N LYS A 205 -1.94 -9.40 -2.24
CA LYS A 205 -2.39 -9.23 -0.85
C LYS A 205 -1.74 -10.24 0.09
N GLU A 206 -1.76 -11.51 -0.29
CA GLU A 206 -1.18 -12.57 0.52
C GLU A 206 0.35 -12.41 0.65
N ASN A 207 1.05 -12.03 -0.42
CA ASN A 207 2.49 -11.79 -0.36
C ASN A 207 2.84 -10.57 0.51
N ILE A 208 2.05 -9.51 0.49
CA ILE A 208 2.19 -8.37 1.40
C ILE A 208 2.00 -8.83 2.86
N ARG A 209 0.97 -9.62 3.12
CA ARG A 209 0.71 -10.19 4.45
C ARG A 209 1.89 -11.06 4.91
N ARG A 210 2.37 -11.98 4.08
CA ARG A 210 3.52 -12.84 4.40
C ARG A 210 4.78 -12.02 4.65
N SER A 211 5.05 -11.01 3.81
CA SER A 211 6.20 -10.14 4.01
C SER A 211 6.11 -9.37 5.31
N SER A 212 4.96 -8.81 5.65
CA SER A 212 4.79 -8.01 6.86
C SER A 212 4.82 -8.84 8.14
N GLU A 213 4.14 -10.00 8.16
CA GLU A 213 3.92 -10.80 9.37
C GLU A 213 4.97 -11.89 9.60
N THR A 214 5.54 -12.47 8.54
CA THR A 214 6.53 -13.57 8.62
C THR A 214 7.87 -13.27 7.94
N GLY A 215 7.93 -12.20 7.19
CA GLY A 215 9.04 -11.48 6.59
C GLY A 215 10.23 -12.28 6.09
N GLN A 216 11.13 -12.60 6.99
CA GLN A 216 12.48 -13.07 6.58
C GLN A 216 12.49 -14.51 6.05
N ASN A 217 11.59 -15.38 6.52
CA ASN A 217 11.62 -16.82 6.29
C ASN A 217 10.35 -17.36 5.61
N CYS A 218 9.65 -16.53 4.83
CA CYS A 218 8.45 -16.95 4.12
C CYS A 218 8.72 -17.33 2.66
N ASN A 219 7.76 -18.05 2.06
CA ASN A 219 7.64 -18.18 0.62
C ASN A 219 6.58 -17.19 0.12
N PHE A 220 6.79 -16.67 -1.09
CA PHE A 220 5.81 -15.90 -1.81
C PHE A 220 5.12 -16.74 -2.88
N ILE A 221 3.89 -16.40 -3.19
CA ILE A 221 3.18 -16.95 -4.35
C ILE A 221 3.87 -16.37 -5.59
N ALA A 222 4.43 -17.23 -6.43
CA ALA A 222 5.32 -16.85 -7.52
C ALA A 222 4.63 -16.80 -8.90
N GLY A 223 3.49 -17.47 -9.06
CA GLY A 223 2.78 -17.59 -10.33
C GLY A 223 1.45 -16.86 -10.34
N ILE A 224 1.19 -16.09 -11.40
CA ILE A 224 -0.11 -15.41 -11.61
C ILE A 224 -1.16 -16.41 -12.10
N GLU A 225 -0.74 -17.39 -12.92
CA GLU A 225 -1.63 -18.40 -13.52
C GLU A 225 -1.85 -19.61 -12.57
N ASP A 226 -0.89 -19.86 -11.69
CA ASP A 226 -0.93 -20.94 -10.69
C ASP A 226 -0.68 -20.33 -9.30
N ALA A 227 -1.77 -19.96 -8.62
CA ALA A 227 -1.72 -19.39 -7.27
C ALA A 227 -1.15 -20.35 -6.22
N THR A 228 -0.86 -21.63 -6.58
CA THR A 228 -0.24 -22.61 -5.70
C THR A 228 1.28 -22.67 -5.82
N ALA A 229 1.86 -22.08 -6.87
CA ALA A 229 3.31 -22.05 -7.04
C ALA A 229 3.94 -21.11 -6.01
N GLU A 230 4.82 -21.66 -5.17
CA GLU A 230 5.54 -20.91 -4.15
C GLU A 230 7.03 -20.88 -4.42
N GLU A 231 7.66 -19.75 -4.10
CA GLU A 231 9.10 -19.57 -4.17
C GLU A 231 9.61 -18.83 -2.93
N SER A 232 10.84 -19.11 -2.52
CA SER A 232 11.48 -18.44 -1.40
C SER A 232 11.48 -16.91 -1.61
N ALA A 233 10.92 -16.18 -0.65
CA ALA A 233 10.94 -14.72 -0.64
C ALA A 233 12.38 -14.16 -0.78
N LYS A 234 13.37 -14.85 -0.21
CA LYS A 234 14.79 -14.50 -0.36
C LYS A 234 15.25 -14.58 -1.82
N GLN A 235 14.97 -15.69 -2.51
CA GLN A 235 15.36 -15.86 -3.92
C GLN A 235 14.66 -14.85 -4.82
N MET A 236 13.37 -14.58 -4.59
CA MET A 236 12.65 -13.55 -5.33
C MET A 236 13.26 -12.15 -5.10
N THR A 237 13.63 -11.84 -3.85
CA THR A 237 14.30 -10.57 -3.52
C THR A 237 15.65 -10.43 -4.20
N GLU A 238 16.48 -11.47 -4.19
CA GLU A 238 17.79 -11.48 -4.86
C GLU A 238 17.64 -11.26 -6.36
N ARG A 239 16.68 -11.91 -7.02
CA ARG A 239 16.38 -11.68 -8.44
C ARG A 239 15.91 -10.26 -8.71
N PHE A 240 15.09 -9.70 -7.84
CA PHE A 240 14.63 -8.32 -7.94
C PHE A 240 15.79 -7.34 -7.84
N LEU A 241 16.65 -7.48 -6.84
CA LEU A 241 17.85 -6.64 -6.69
C LEU A 241 18.77 -6.75 -7.91
N PHE A 242 18.97 -7.95 -8.45
CA PHE A 242 19.76 -8.13 -9.68
C PHE A 242 19.13 -7.42 -10.89
N LYS A 243 17.78 -7.37 -10.97
CA LYS A 243 17.11 -6.59 -12.02
C LYS A 243 17.31 -5.08 -11.79
N LEU A 244 17.19 -4.59 -10.55
CA LEU A 244 17.39 -3.19 -10.23
C LEU A 244 18.79 -2.69 -10.58
N GLN A 245 19.83 -3.49 -10.36
CA GLN A 245 21.23 -3.15 -10.71
C GLN A 245 21.44 -2.77 -12.19
N LYS A 246 20.52 -3.17 -13.09
CA LYS A 246 20.58 -2.79 -14.51
C LYS A 246 20.05 -1.38 -14.78
N PHE A 247 19.39 -0.76 -13.79
CA PHE A 247 18.81 0.58 -13.86
C PHE A 247 19.61 1.60 -13.04
N ALA A 248 20.54 1.13 -12.19
CA ALA A 248 21.46 1.94 -11.42
C ALA A 248 22.75 2.25 -12.24
#